data_976ad1972abd27e2fe83d682639c553f
#
_entry.id   976ad1972abd27e2fe83d682639c553f
#
_cell.length_a   1.000
_cell.length_b   1.000
_cell.length_c   1.000
_cell.angle_alpha   90.00
_cell.angle_beta   90.00
_cell.angle_gamma   90.00
#
_symmetry.space_group_name_H-M   'P 1'
#
loop_
_entity.id
_entity.type
_entity.pdbx_description
1 polymer ?
#
loop_
_entity_poly.entity_id
_entity_poly.type
_entity_poly.pdbx_seq_one_letter_code
_entity_poly.pdbx_strand_id
1 'polypeptide(L)'
;GGGAGAGGGAGVGVGAGAGGAGGAGAGAVAGGGGAEASLEGPIDASTDVGAVRAEPYRLPDTFEWCTCDVSDEGEVAELHTLLTEHYVEDDDGMFRFNYPTEFLRWALQPPGYHREWHVGIRVRASRRLVAFISGVPATLRAACRPAGAAGEAAGPGAAGVPMAEINFLCIHKKLRSKRLAPVLIKEVTRRVNLEGVWQATYTAGIVIPTPVASCQYWHRSINIRKLIDVGFTKQGANMTMKGTLRYHKLPDATATPGLRPMEPADVPGVLLLLRRHLSGYGIAPVFESEEDVAHWLLPRDEVLHSFVRADGADGDVTDLISFYSLPSSVLHHPKHKDLMAAYAYYNIAATVPLAQLLQDALILARDRGFDVFNALDLMQNAGELKQLKFGIGDGCLQYYLYNWKLARKLEPSEVGLVML
;
A
#
# COMPACT_ATOMS: atom_id res chain seq x y z
N GLY A 1 -39.36 -7.36 0.41
CA GLY A 1 -39.06 -7.78 1.76
C GLY A 1 -37.76 -8.55 1.85
N GLY A 2 -36.81 -8.01 2.54
CA GLY A 2 -35.80 -8.56 3.39
C GLY A 2 -34.94 -9.74 2.88
N GLY A 3 -33.67 -9.58 2.84
CA GLY A 3 -32.74 -10.68 2.72
C GLY A 3 -31.32 -10.22 2.85
N ALA A 4 -30.90 -9.91 4.07
CA ALA A 4 -29.51 -9.69 4.40
C ALA A 4 -28.74 -11.01 4.26
N GLY A 5 -27.80 -11.09 3.36
CA GLY A 5 -26.79 -12.12 3.25
C GLY A 5 -25.47 -11.59 3.84
N ALA A 6 -25.27 -11.79 5.13
CA ALA A 6 -23.98 -11.55 5.75
C ALA A 6 -22.99 -12.62 5.29
N GLY A 7 -22.13 -12.28 4.37
CA GLY A 7 -20.93 -13.01 4.04
C GLY A 7 -19.79 -12.44 4.89
N GLY A 8 -19.54 -13.03 6.06
CA GLY A 8 -18.34 -12.70 6.84
C GLY A 8 -17.12 -13.20 6.10
N GLY A 9 -16.42 -12.32 5.43
CA GLY A 9 -15.05 -12.52 5.00
C GLY A 9 -14.16 -11.95 6.07
N ALA A 10 -13.24 -12.74 6.60
CA ALA A 10 -12.22 -12.25 7.50
C ALA A 10 -11.42 -11.16 6.78
N GLY A 11 -11.65 -9.90 7.14
CA GLY A 11 -10.88 -8.78 6.67
C GLY A 11 -9.51 -8.84 7.31
N VAL A 12 -8.48 -8.87 6.49
CA VAL A 12 -7.12 -8.66 6.95
C VAL A 12 -6.99 -7.19 7.30
N GLY A 13 -7.28 -6.86 8.56
CA GLY A 13 -7.15 -5.52 9.08
C GLY A 13 -5.68 -5.13 9.16
N VAL A 14 -5.27 -4.13 8.38
CA VAL A 14 -3.96 -3.53 8.48
C VAL A 14 -3.94 -2.66 9.74
N GLY A 15 -3.68 -3.24 10.89
CA GLY A 15 -3.57 -2.57 12.16
C GLY A 15 -2.18 -2.04 12.46
N ALA A 16 -1.87 -0.82 12.02
CA ALA A 16 -0.76 -0.11 12.63
C ALA A 16 -1.21 0.36 14.03
N GLY A 17 -0.70 -0.29 15.08
CA GLY A 17 -0.89 0.13 16.45
C GLY A 17 -0.20 1.46 16.76
N ALA A 18 -0.82 2.58 16.39
CA ALA A 18 -0.38 3.89 16.80
C ALA A 18 -1.10 4.30 18.09
N GLY A 19 -0.41 4.17 19.22
CA GLY A 19 -0.82 4.79 20.47
C GLY A 19 -0.85 6.29 20.34
N GLY A 20 -1.99 6.91 20.71
CA GLY A 20 -2.23 8.32 20.59
C GLY A 20 -1.15 9.19 21.25
N ALA A 21 -0.64 10.14 20.48
CA ALA A 21 0.13 11.27 21.01
C ALA A 21 -0.83 12.42 21.22
N GLY A 22 -0.94 12.84 22.49
CA GLY A 22 -1.77 13.95 22.94
C GLY A 22 -1.36 15.27 22.27
N GLY A 23 -2.36 15.97 21.76
CA GLY A 23 -2.21 17.29 21.18
C GLY A 23 -1.93 18.34 22.24
N ALA A 24 -1.00 19.24 21.92
CA ALA A 24 -0.86 20.52 22.56
C ALA A 24 -1.84 21.48 21.87
N GLY A 25 -2.72 22.10 22.67
CA GLY A 25 -3.77 22.98 22.23
C GLY A 25 -3.26 24.27 21.60
N ALA A 26 -3.88 24.65 20.49
CA ALA A 26 -3.83 25.99 19.96
C ALA A 26 -5.22 26.61 20.10
N GLY A 27 -5.26 27.81 20.69
CA GLY A 27 -6.47 28.54 21.06
C GLY A 27 -7.26 29.00 19.85
N ALA A 28 -8.57 28.92 19.98
CA ALA A 28 -9.55 29.45 19.05
C ALA A 28 -9.52 30.97 19.03
N VAL A 29 -9.35 31.58 17.86
CA VAL A 29 -9.74 32.97 17.59
C VAL A 29 -10.88 32.89 16.59
N ALA A 30 -12.06 33.35 17.05
CA ALA A 30 -13.24 33.58 16.23
C ALA A 30 -13.11 34.88 15.48
N GLY A 31 -13.41 34.93 14.18
CA GLY A 31 -13.53 36.18 13.45
C GLY A 31 -13.78 36.01 11.95
N GLY A 32 -14.97 36.32 11.47
CA GLY A 32 -15.23 36.95 10.18
C GLY A 32 -15.44 36.05 8.98
N GLY A 33 -16.70 35.97 8.51
CA GLY A 33 -17.09 35.30 7.25
C GLY A 33 -16.47 35.95 6.00
N GLY A 34 -15.73 35.18 5.30
CA GLY A 34 -15.29 35.33 3.93
C GLY A 34 -15.02 33.94 3.44
N ALA A 35 -15.46 33.57 2.24
CA ALA A 35 -15.15 32.30 1.61
C ALA A 35 -13.63 32.24 1.38
N GLU A 36 -12.87 31.81 2.41
CA GLU A 36 -11.48 31.44 2.30
C GLU A 36 -11.42 30.17 1.47
N ALA A 37 -10.97 30.30 0.22
CA ALA A 37 -10.47 29.18 -0.54
C ALA A 37 -9.46 28.46 0.37
N SER A 38 -9.78 27.24 0.81
CA SER A 38 -8.92 26.48 1.70
C SER A 38 -7.64 26.18 0.92
N LEU A 39 -6.58 26.87 1.24
CA LEU A 39 -5.27 26.70 0.60
C LEU A 39 -4.79 25.27 0.84
N GLU A 40 -4.62 24.53 -0.27
CA GLU A 40 -3.89 23.27 -0.26
C GLU A 40 -2.40 23.54 -0.12
N GLY A 41 -1.68 22.66 0.54
CA GLY A 41 -0.24 22.81 0.66
C GLY A 41 0.31 22.42 2.02
N PRO A 42 1.57 22.76 2.29
CA PRO A 42 2.21 22.45 3.56
C PRO A 42 1.50 23.17 4.72
N ILE A 43 1.32 22.43 5.82
CA ILE A 43 0.73 22.96 7.05
C ILE A 43 1.75 23.86 7.75
N ASP A 44 2.96 23.32 7.91
CA ASP A 44 4.11 24.07 8.44
C ASP A 44 5.10 24.36 7.31
N ALA A 45 5.65 25.55 7.29
CA ALA A 45 6.68 25.91 6.33
C ALA A 45 7.93 25.04 6.51
N SER A 46 8.63 24.77 5.41
CA SER A 46 9.92 24.11 5.46
C SER A 46 10.89 24.96 6.29
N THR A 47 11.60 24.30 7.20
CA THR A 47 12.65 24.94 8.02
C THR A 47 14.01 24.69 7.42
N ASP A 48 15.03 25.44 7.87
CA ASP A 48 16.40 25.17 7.50
C ASP A 48 16.82 23.78 8.03
N VAL A 49 17.44 22.96 7.19
CA VAL A 49 18.01 21.67 7.58
C VAL A 49 18.99 21.84 8.75
N GLY A 50 19.74 22.95 8.80
CA GLY A 50 20.62 23.29 9.92
C GLY A 50 19.92 23.48 11.27
N ALA A 51 18.60 23.72 11.27
CA ALA A 51 17.80 23.81 12.48
C ALA A 51 17.26 22.45 12.97
N VAL A 52 17.42 21.39 12.15
CA VAL A 52 17.02 20.04 12.53
C VAL A 52 17.95 19.53 13.63
N ARG A 53 17.36 18.91 14.64
CA ARG A 53 18.13 18.30 15.75
C ARG A 53 19.22 17.34 15.20
N ALA A 54 20.48 17.59 15.52
CA ALA A 54 21.60 16.75 15.09
C ALA A 54 21.56 15.37 15.77
N GLU A 55 21.34 15.33 17.10
CA GLU A 55 21.38 14.12 17.88
C GLU A 55 20.08 13.30 17.82
N PRO A 56 20.15 11.96 17.78
CA PRO A 56 19.00 11.10 17.87
C PRO A 56 18.17 11.33 19.16
N TYR A 57 16.89 10.97 19.11
CA TYR A 57 16.07 11.02 20.31
C TYR A 57 16.52 9.99 21.35
N ARG A 58 16.42 10.37 22.64
CA ARG A 58 16.85 9.52 23.73
C ARG A 58 15.97 8.28 23.85
N LEU A 59 16.58 7.11 23.94
CA LEU A 59 15.94 5.84 24.33
C LEU A 59 16.23 5.52 25.80
N PRO A 60 15.42 4.64 26.44
CA PRO A 60 15.82 4.02 27.69
C PRO A 60 17.16 3.28 27.55
N ASP A 61 17.97 3.23 28.58
CA ASP A 61 19.35 2.73 28.53
C ASP A 61 19.50 1.26 28.09
N THR A 62 18.41 0.49 28.17
CA THR A 62 18.34 -0.90 27.70
C THR A 62 18.28 -1.02 26.18
N PHE A 63 18.02 0.06 25.46
CA PHE A 63 17.86 0.09 24.01
C PHE A 63 18.90 1.00 23.35
N GLU A 64 19.09 0.78 22.06
CA GLU A 64 19.92 1.62 21.20
C GLU A 64 19.32 1.70 19.80
N TRP A 65 19.59 2.81 19.13
CA TRP A 65 19.23 3.00 17.72
C TRP A 65 20.12 2.16 16.82
N CYS A 66 19.56 1.69 15.72
CA CYS A 66 20.32 1.15 14.60
C CYS A 66 19.70 1.62 13.28
N THR A 67 20.50 1.58 12.24
CA THR A 67 20.05 1.66 10.85
C THR A 67 20.09 0.25 10.29
N CYS A 68 18.98 -0.23 9.74
CA CYS A 68 18.90 -1.59 9.20
C CYS A 68 19.29 -1.59 7.72
N ASP A 69 20.17 -2.51 7.36
CA ASP A 69 20.60 -2.71 5.97
C ASP A 69 19.90 -3.95 5.38
N VAL A 70 18.92 -3.72 4.53
CA VAL A 70 18.21 -4.83 3.87
C VAL A 70 19.00 -5.48 2.73
N SER A 71 20.18 -4.93 2.37
CA SER A 71 21.12 -5.59 1.47
C SER A 71 21.90 -6.69 2.20
N ASP A 72 22.07 -6.57 3.53
CA ASP A 72 22.69 -7.59 4.34
C ASP A 72 21.73 -8.75 4.62
N GLU A 73 22.14 -9.98 4.30
CA GLU A 73 21.31 -11.18 4.46
C GLU A 73 20.88 -11.42 5.92
N GLY A 74 21.76 -11.14 6.88
CA GLY A 74 21.48 -11.33 8.30
C GLY A 74 20.49 -10.30 8.81
N GLU A 75 20.65 -9.02 8.43
CA GLU A 75 19.77 -7.94 8.87
C GLU A 75 18.37 -8.04 8.24
N VAL A 76 18.28 -8.38 6.96
CA VAL A 76 16.96 -8.57 6.32
C VAL A 76 16.23 -9.79 6.88
N ALA A 77 16.94 -10.88 7.21
CA ALA A 77 16.35 -12.05 7.85
C ALA A 77 15.86 -11.74 9.28
N GLU A 78 16.59 -10.90 10.02
CA GLU A 78 16.18 -10.44 11.35
C GLU A 78 14.93 -9.53 11.25
N LEU A 79 14.89 -8.63 10.26
CA LEU A 79 13.72 -7.80 9.98
C LEU A 79 12.52 -8.64 9.58
N HIS A 80 12.69 -9.61 8.67
CA HIS A 80 11.66 -10.57 8.30
C HIS A 80 11.08 -11.29 9.52
N THR A 81 11.96 -11.75 10.42
CA THR A 81 11.54 -12.41 11.67
C THR A 81 10.70 -11.48 12.55
N LEU A 82 11.16 -10.22 12.74
CA LEU A 82 10.42 -9.23 13.53
C LEU A 82 9.02 -8.98 12.95
N LEU A 83 8.92 -8.80 11.64
CA LEU A 83 7.65 -8.56 10.96
C LEU A 83 6.74 -9.79 11.01
N THR A 84 7.25 -10.98 10.70
CA THR A 84 6.49 -12.23 10.68
C THR A 84 5.94 -12.58 12.07
N GLU A 85 6.67 -12.26 13.15
CA GLU A 85 6.21 -12.58 14.50
C GLU A 85 5.33 -11.50 15.14
N HIS A 86 5.49 -10.24 14.73
CA HIS A 86 4.96 -9.11 15.50
C HIS A 86 4.23 -8.05 14.67
N TYR A 87 4.19 -8.13 13.34
CA TYR A 87 3.53 -7.10 12.53
C TYR A 87 2.01 -7.31 12.49
N VAL A 88 1.38 -7.12 11.37
CA VAL A 88 -0.07 -7.07 11.21
C VAL A 88 -0.69 -8.47 11.22
N GLU A 89 -1.68 -8.66 12.06
CA GLU A 89 -2.57 -9.82 12.12
C GLU A 89 -3.99 -9.37 11.78
N ASP A 90 -4.83 -10.29 11.32
CA ASP A 90 -6.27 -10.08 11.28
C ASP A 90 -6.88 -10.03 12.69
N ASP A 91 -8.10 -9.47 12.81
CA ASP A 91 -8.75 -9.25 14.08
C ASP A 91 -9.02 -10.57 14.85
N ASP A 92 -9.24 -11.66 14.11
CA ASP A 92 -9.48 -13.00 14.68
C ASP A 92 -8.17 -13.75 15.01
N GLY A 93 -7.00 -13.22 14.69
CA GLY A 93 -5.69 -13.83 14.91
C GLY A 93 -5.50 -15.14 14.14
N MET A 94 -6.13 -15.27 12.98
CA MET A 94 -6.05 -16.46 12.12
C MET A 94 -4.98 -16.34 11.04
N PHE A 95 -4.73 -15.13 10.59
CA PHE A 95 -3.78 -14.82 9.53
C PHE A 95 -2.80 -13.74 9.97
N ARG A 96 -1.57 -13.82 9.48
CA ARG A 96 -0.55 -12.79 9.68
C ARG A 96 0.23 -12.60 8.40
N PHE A 97 0.47 -11.36 8.01
CA PHE A 97 1.31 -11.06 6.86
C PHE A 97 2.71 -11.64 7.02
N ASN A 98 3.17 -12.26 5.96
CA ASN A 98 4.52 -12.79 5.83
C ASN A 98 5.19 -12.11 4.64
N TYR A 99 6.00 -11.09 4.92
CA TYR A 99 6.73 -10.33 3.91
C TYR A 99 8.04 -11.05 3.58
N PRO A 100 8.18 -11.73 2.41
CA PRO A 100 9.43 -12.38 2.05
C PRO A 100 10.59 -11.38 1.97
N THR A 101 11.82 -11.84 2.18
CA THR A 101 13.01 -10.97 2.14
C THR A 101 13.15 -10.23 0.82
N GLU A 102 12.85 -10.87 -0.31
CA GLU A 102 12.85 -10.24 -1.63
C GLU A 102 11.79 -9.14 -1.77
N PHE A 103 10.62 -9.34 -1.15
CA PHE A 103 9.60 -8.29 -1.07
C PHE A 103 10.11 -7.10 -0.26
N LEU A 104 10.75 -7.34 0.88
CA LEU A 104 11.32 -6.26 1.72
C LEU A 104 12.41 -5.49 0.99
N ARG A 105 13.28 -6.15 0.22
CA ARG A 105 14.27 -5.49 -0.62
C ARG A 105 13.62 -4.64 -1.69
N TRP A 106 12.60 -5.17 -2.37
CA TRP A 106 11.85 -4.42 -3.37
C TRP A 106 11.17 -3.19 -2.79
N ALA A 107 10.49 -3.33 -1.66
CA ALA A 107 9.75 -2.25 -1.01
C ALA A 107 10.65 -1.17 -0.39
N LEU A 108 11.87 -1.53 0.07
CA LEU A 108 12.72 -0.67 0.87
C LEU A 108 13.92 -0.07 0.12
N GLN A 109 14.21 -0.55 -1.10
CA GLN A 109 15.34 -0.08 -1.89
C GLN A 109 14.92 0.44 -3.27
N PRO A 110 13.94 1.36 -3.36
CA PRO A 110 13.66 2.03 -4.63
C PRO A 110 14.83 2.93 -5.03
N PRO A 111 14.90 3.39 -6.29
CA PRO A 111 15.89 4.37 -6.71
C PRO A 111 15.94 5.57 -5.76
N GLY A 112 17.13 6.00 -5.40
CA GLY A 112 17.33 7.10 -4.48
C GLY A 112 16.96 6.84 -3.01
N TYR A 113 16.76 5.59 -2.59
CA TYR A 113 16.45 5.29 -1.20
C TYR A 113 17.58 5.75 -0.24
N HIS A 114 17.18 6.16 0.96
CA HIS A 114 18.07 6.55 2.02
C HIS A 114 18.13 5.44 3.07
N ARG A 115 19.25 4.75 3.17
CA ARG A 115 19.45 3.70 4.18
C ARG A 115 19.15 4.22 5.60
N GLU A 116 19.50 5.47 5.88
CA GLU A 116 19.27 6.09 7.19
C GLU A 116 17.80 6.20 7.58
N TRP A 117 16.88 6.07 6.61
CA TRP A 117 15.45 6.07 6.88
C TRP A 117 14.90 4.69 7.29
N HIS A 118 15.74 3.65 7.30
CA HIS A 118 15.40 2.32 7.83
C HIS A 118 15.79 2.25 9.31
N VAL A 119 14.92 2.75 10.17
CA VAL A 119 15.21 2.99 11.59
C VAL A 119 14.82 1.80 12.44
N GLY A 120 15.79 1.22 13.14
CA GLY A 120 15.59 0.12 14.06
C GLY A 120 15.89 0.49 15.51
N ILE A 121 15.33 -0.30 16.44
CA ILE A 121 15.70 -0.31 17.85
C ILE A 121 16.14 -1.71 18.21
N ARG A 122 17.36 -1.82 18.80
CA ARG A 122 17.91 -3.06 19.33
C ARG A 122 17.96 -3.05 20.85
N VAL A 123 17.83 -4.23 21.45
CA VAL A 123 18.17 -4.42 22.86
C VAL A 123 19.69 -4.42 23.00
N ARG A 124 20.24 -3.50 23.78
CA ARG A 124 21.69 -3.30 23.89
C ARG A 124 22.45 -4.58 24.30
N ALA A 125 21.93 -5.33 25.26
CA ALA A 125 22.59 -6.53 25.78
C ALA A 125 22.58 -7.72 24.81
N SER A 126 21.47 -7.94 24.10
CA SER A 126 21.29 -9.10 23.20
C SER A 126 21.48 -8.78 21.73
N ARG A 127 21.58 -7.50 21.37
CA ARG A 127 21.62 -6.96 19.99
C ARG A 127 20.38 -7.27 19.16
N ARG A 128 19.37 -7.93 19.72
CA ARG A 128 18.13 -8.31 19.02
C ARG A 128 17.36 -7.08 18.57
N LEU A 129 16.92 -7.08 17.31
CA LEU A 129 16.01 -6.08 16.75
C LEU A 129 14.63 -6.25 17.37
N VAL A 130 14.05 -5.18 17.92
CA VAL A 130 12.76 -5.23 18.63
C VAL A 130 11.75 -4.18 18.15
N ALA A 131 12.18 -3.26 17.34
CA ALA A 131 11.28 -2.32 16.69
C ALA A 131 11.91 -1.82 15.38
N PHE A 132 11.05 -1.46 14.43
CA PHE A 132 11.43 -0.98 13.11
C PHE A 132 10.40 0.01 12.57
N ILE A 133 10.83 0.95 11.77
CA ILE A 133 10.02 1.80 10.90
C ILE A 133 10.87 2.16 9.68
N SER A 134 10.25 2.24 8.52
CA SER A 134 10.94 2.65 7.30
C SER A 134 10.35 3.91 6.70
N GLY A 135 11.17 4.66 6.00
CA GLY A 135 10.80 5.65 5.01
C GLY A 135 11.51 5.35 3.69
N VAL A 136 10.81 5.58 2.60
CA VAL A 136 11.41 5.58 1.24
C VAL A 136 11.02 6.87 0.53
N PRO A 137 11.87 7.40 -0.38
CA PRO A 137 11.54 8.61 -1.11
C PRO A 137 10.39 8.35 -2.11
N ALA A 138 9.50 9.31 -2.21
CA ALA A 138 8.43 9.31 -3.20
C ALA A 138 8.14 10.74 -3.62
N THR A 139 7.88 10.96 -4.89
CA THR A 139 7.31 12.21 -5.39
C THR A 139 5.84 12.00 -5.64
N LEU A 140 4.98 12.71 -4.89
CA LEU A 140 3.55 12.52 -4.97
C LEU A 140 2.85 13.79 -5.48
N ARG A 141 1.92 13.64 -6.41
CA ARG A 141 0.86 14.63 -6.58
C ARG A 141 -0.07 14.52 -5.37
N ALA A 142 -0.38 15.67 -4.77
CA ALA A 142 -1.28 15.77 -3.62
C ALA A 142 -2.12 17.05 -3.73
N ALA A 143 -3.24 16.98 -4.46
CA ALA A 143 -4.14 18.09 -4.68
C ALA A 143 -5.57 17.59 -4.93
N CYS A 144 -6.56 18.32 -4.42
CA CYS A 144 -7.94 18.07 -4.80
C CYS A 144 -8.18 18.68 -6.19
N ARG A 145 -8.50 17.87 -7.18
CA ARG A 145 -8.94 18.41 -8.48
C ARG A 145 -10.40 18.83 -8.39
N PRO A 146 -10.74 20.02 -8.90
CA PRO A 146 -12.14 20.37 -9.14
C PRO A 146 -12.72 19.37 -10.15
N ALA A 147 -13.90 18.86 -9.91
CA ALA A 147 -14.63 18.04 -10.85
C ALA A 147 -14.85 18.86 -12.13
N GLY A 148 -14.18 18.50 -13.23
CA GLY A 148 -14.38 19.13 -14.54
C GLY A 148 -13.30 20.13 -15.03
N ALA A 149 -12.22 20.39 -14.29
CA ALA A 149 -11.18 21.30 -14.70
C ALA A 149 -10.16 20.64 -15.64
N ALA A 150 -10.46 20.61 -16.93
CA ALA A 150 -9.44 20.45 -17.96
C ALA A 150 -8.91 21.85 -18.28
N GLY A 151 -7.67 22.17 -17.82
CA GLY A 151 -6.92 23.33 -18.30
C GLY A 151 -6.68 24.49 -17.34
N GLU A 152 -7.09 24.44 -16.07
CA GLU A 152 -6.71 25.45 -15.09
C GLU A 152 -5.35 25.17 -14.46
N ALA A 153 -4.65 26.27 -14.09
CA ALA A 153 -3.33 26.23 -13.48
C ALA A 153 -3.30 25.28 -12.27
N ALA A 154 -2.43 24.32 -12.33
CA ALA A 154 -2.28 23.33 -11.28
C ALA A 154 -1.88 24.03 -9.97
N GLY A 155 -2.67 23.80 -8.90
CA GLY A 155 -2.35 24.28 -7.56
C GLY A 155 -1.03 23.69 -7.03
N PRO A 156 -0.54 24.21 -5.90
CA PRO A 156 0.64 23.64 -5.24
C PRO A 156 0.42 22.13 -4.98
N GLY A 157 1.38 21.29 -5.37
CA GLY A 157 1.26 19.83 -5.28
C GLY A 157 0.84 19.11 -6.55
N ALA A 158 0.39 19.81 -7.57
CA ALA A 158 0.04 19.18 -8.84
C ALA A 158 1.27 18.75 -9.67
N ALA A 159 2.40 19.45 -9.50
CA ALA A 159 3.67 19.08 -10.14
C ALA A 159 4.40 17.93 -9.45
N GLY A 160 3.97 17.52 -8.27
CA GLY A 160 4.66 16.57 -7.41
C GLY A 160 5.35 17.24 -6.23
N VAL A 161 5.21 16.61 -5.07
CA VAL A 161 5.82 17.03 -3.80
C VAL A 161 6.73 15.93 -3.32
N PRO A 162 8.02 16.19 -3.07
CA PRO A 162 8.90 15.22 -2.43
C PRO A 162 8.35 14.85 -1.05
N MET A 163 8.16 13.58 -0.81
CA MET A 163 7.64 13.02 0.45
C MET A 163 8.42 11.78 0.86
N ALA A 164 8.33 11.44 2.12
CA ALA A 164 8.70 10.11 2.59
C ALA A 164 7.45 9.23 2.64
N GLU A 165 7.47 8.09 1.95
CA GLU A 165 6.49 7.03 2.16
C GLU A 165 6.91 6.23 3.38
N ILE A 166 6.08 6.26 4.45
CA ILE A 166 6.36 5.62 5.73
C ILE A 166 5.62 4.28 5.80
N ASN A 167 6.35 3.21 6.08
CA ASN A 167 5.79 1.88 6.18
C ASN A 167 6.48 1.04 7.27
N PHE A 168 5.99 -0.19 7.49
CA PHE A 168 6.57 -1.21 8.38
C PHE A 168 6.81 -0.76 9.84
N LEU A 169 5.97 0.13 10.39
CA LEU A 169 6.03 0.46 11.81
C LEU A 169 5.67 -0.78 12.63
N CYS A 170 6.68 -1.47 13.13
CA CYS A 170 6.54 -2.69 13.91
C CYS A 170 7.25 -2.58 15.24
N ILE A 171 6.60 -3.03 16.30
CA ILE A 171 7.17 -3.15 17.64
C ILE A 171 6.86 -4.53 18.18
N HIS A 172 7.88 -5.18 18.70
CA HIS A 172 7.77 -6.47 19.39
C HIS A 172 6.61 -6.46 20.41
N LYS A 173 5.69 -7.44 20.36
CA LYS A 173 4.43 -7.46 21.12
C LYS A 173 4.60 -7.15 22.60
N LYS A 174 5.65 -7.69 23.25
CA LYS A 174 5.95 -7.45 24.67
C LYS A 174 6.39 -6.01 25.01
N LEU A 175 6.70 -5.19 24.00
CA LEU A 175 7.19 -3.82 24.18
C LEU A 175 6.16 -2.75 23.77
N ARG A 176 5.00 -3.12 23.27
CA ARG A 176 3.98 -2.17 22.79
C ARG A 176 3.54 -1.17 23.86
N SER A 177 3.49 -1.58 25.14
CA SER A 177 3.17 -0.70 26.26
C SER A 177 4.29 0.29 26.65
N LYS A 178 5.50 0.16 26.09
CA LYS A 178 6.69 0.98 26.43
C LYS A 178 6.76 2.31 25.67
N ARG A 179 5.74 2.68 24.92
CA ARG A 179 5.66 3.95 24.14
C ARG A 179 6.82 4.15 23.17
N LEU A 180 7.31 3.07 22.53
CA LEU A 180 8.40 3.16 21.56
C LEU A 180 7.94 3.72 20.21
N ALA A 181 6.67 3.53 19.81
CA ALA A 181 6.17 4.03 18.52
C ALA A 181 6.32 5.54 18.35
N PRO A 182 5.92 6.40 19.31
CA PRO A 182 6.10 7.84 19.17
C PRO A 182 7.58 8.25 19.03
N VAL A 183 8.50 7.52 19.66
CA VAL A 183 9.93 7.83 19.58
C VAL A 183 10.49 7.38 18.23
N LEU A 184 10.08 6.23 17.69
CA LEU A 184 10.41 5.77 16.34
C LEU A 184 9.95 6.78 15.29
N ILE A 185 8.69 7.23 15.39
CA ILE A 185 8.12 8.23 14.46
C ILE A 185 8.93 9.52 14.51
N LYS A 186 9.27 10.02 15.70
CA LYS A 186 10.11 11.21 15.85
C LYS A 186 11.50 11.04 15.23
N GLU A 187 12.11 9.87 15.40
CA GLU A 187 13.46 9.61 14.89
C GLU A 187 13.47 9.48 13.36
N VAL A 188 12.51 8.75 12.75
CA VAL A 188 12.44 8.69 11.28
C VAL A 188 12.12 10.08 10.71
N THR A 189 11.22 10.85 11.32
CA THR A 189 10.93 12.24 10.90
C THR A 189 12.20 13.09 10.96
N ARG A 190 12.99 13.01 12.05
CA ARG A 190 14.27 13.74 12.16
C ARG A 190 15.22 13.38 11.03
N ARG A 191 15.38 12.08 10.72
CA ARG A 191 16.28 11.61 9.66
C ARG A 191 15.80 12.03 8.27
N VAL A 192 14.50 11.99 8.02
CA VAL A 192 13.90 12.49 6.78
C VAL A 192 14.10 13.99 6.62
N ASN A 193 13.92 14.77 7.71
CA ASN A 193 14.12 16.22 7.68
C ASN A 193 15.58 16.61 7.47
N LEU A 194 16.55 15.80 7.91
CA LEU A 194 17.98 16.03 7.63
C LEU A 194 18.32 15.95 6.14
N GLU A 195 17.51 15.26 5.35
CA GLU A 195 17.59 15.20 3.87
C GLU A 195 16.72 16.27 3.18
N GLY A 196 16.18 17.23 3.94
CA GLY A 196 15.37 18.34 3.40
C GLY A 196 13.95 17.94 2.96
N VAL A 197 13.46 16.79 3.34
CA VAL A 197 12.09 16.34 3.09
C VAL A 197 11.23 16.61 4.33
N TRP A 198 10.10 17.29 4.13
CA TRP A 198 9.26 17.79 5.23
C TRP A 198 7.85 17.20 5.23
N GLN A 199 7.48 16.48 4.18
CA GLN A 199 6.18 15.83 4.01
C GLN A 199 6.34 14.32 4.03
N ALA A 200 5.28 13.63 4.42
CA ALA A 200 5.21 12.19 4.35
C ALA A 200 3.79 11.70 4.00
N THR A 201 3.72 10.50 3.43
CA THR A 201 2.49 9.75 3.28
C THR A 201 2.59 8.42 4.03
N TYR A 202 1.47 7.94 4.55
CA TYR A 202 1.38 6.64 5.19
C TYR A 202 -0.07 6.15 5.19
N THR A 203 -0.26 4.88 5.44
CA THR A 203 -1.58 4.25 5.57
C THR A 203 -1.74 3.55 6.92
N ALA A 204 -2.99 3.35 7.32
CA ALA A 204 -3.33 2.57 8.50
C ALA A 204 -4.67 1.85 8.29
N GLY A 205 -4.83 0.67 8.89
CA GLY A 205 -6.11 -0.04 8.92
C GLY A 205 -7.11 0.56 9.91
N ILE A 206 -6.63 1.34 10.88
CA ILE A 206 -7.46 2.04 11.86
C ILE A 206 -7.58 3.53 11.51
N VAL A 207 -8.70 4.13 11.92
CA VAL A 207 -8.91 5.57 11.72
C VAL A 207 -8.11 6.35 12.76
N ILE A 208 -7.16 7.13 12.26
CA ILE A 208 -6.45 8.18 13.02
C ILE A 208 -6.99 9.52 12.51
N PRO A 209 -7.32 10.49 13.36
CA PRO A 209 -7.80 11.79 12.90
C PRO A 209 -6.70 12.57 12.15
N THR A 210 -6.87 13.01 10.89
CA THR A 210 -8.00 12.82 10.00
C THR A 210 -7.47 12.20 8.69
N PRO A 211 -8.06 11.09 8.18
CA PRO A 211 -7.62 10.50 6.93
C PRO A 211 -7.99 11.40 5.74
N VAL A 212 -7.10 11.46 4.75
CA VAL A 212 -7.33 12.19 3.49
C VAL A 212 -8.14 11.38 2.49
N ALA A 213 -8.13 10.05 2.61
CA ALA A 213 -8.99 9.12 1.89
C ALA A 213 -9.21 7.86 2.71
N SER A 214 -10.27 7.12 2.39
CA SER A 214 -10.57 5.80 2.99
C SER A 214 -10.99 4.86 1.88
N CYS A 215 -10.24 3.79 1.65
CA CYS A 215 -10.48 2.83 0.58
C CYS A 215 -10.86 1.47 1.16
N GLN A 216 -11.84 0.81 0.55
CA GLN A 216 -12.36 -0.47 0.98
C GLN A 216 -11.60 -1.63 0.33
N TYR A 217 -11.22 -2.64 1.11
CA TYR A 217 -10.71 -3.90 0.57
C TYR A 217 -11.82 -4.77 0.01
N TRP A 218 -11.51 -5.42 -1.11
CA TRP A 218 -12.33 -6.42 -1.78
C TRP A 218 -11.50 -7.66 -2.06
N HIS A 219 -12.12 -8.84 -1.97
CA HIS A 219 -11.46 -10.12 -2.09
C HIS A 219 -12.11 -10.99 -3.15
N ARG A 220 -11.34 -11.50 -4.08
CA ARG A 220 -11.78 -12.47 -5.08
C ARG A 220 -11.20 -13.85 -4.76
N SER A 221 -12.08 -14.75 -4.34
CA SER A 221 -11.69 -16.14 -4.07
C SER A 221 -11.29 -16.85 -5.37
N ILE A 222 -10.08 -17.40 -5.39
CA ILE A 222 -9.55 -18.23 -6.49
C ILE A 222 -9.59 -19.70 -6.06
N ASN A 223 -8.89 -20.06 -4.99
CA ASN A 223 -8.93 -21.39 -4.41
C ASN A 223 -9.98 -21.47 -3.29
N ILE A 224 -11.26 -21.44 -3.67
CA ILE A 224 -12.36 -21.36 -2.72
C ILE A 224 -12.39 -22.51 -1.69
N ARG A 225 -11.90 -23.72 -2.05
CA ARG A 225 -11.84 -24.84 -1.10
C ARG A 225 -10.89 -24.54 0.04
N LYS A 226 -9.66 -24.13 -0.29
CA LYS A 226 -8.65 -23.78 0.72
C LYS A 226 -9.11 -22.60 1.56
N LEU A 227 -9.71 -21.58 0.94
CA LEU A 227 -10.21 -20.40 1.64
C LEU A 227 -11.31 -20.72 2.65
N ILE A 228 -12.18 -21.68 2.35
CA ILE A 228 -13.19 -22.17 3.29
C ILE A 228 -12.52 -23.03 4.38
N ASP A 229 -11.58 -23.89 4.02
CA ASP A 229 -10.90 -24.79 4.96
C ASP A 229 -10.11 -24.01 6.02
N VAL A 230 -9.42 -22.93 5.62
CA VAL A 230 -8.68 -22.04 6.54
C VAL A 230 -9.54 -20.99 7.24
N GLY A 231 -10.83 -20.93 6.94
CA GLY A 231 -11.75 -19.96 7.57
C GLY A 231 -11.71 -18.55 6.99
N PHE A 232 -10.96 -18.31 5.91
CA PHE A 232 -10.89 -16.99 5.25
C PHE A 232 -12.26 -16.55 4.69
N THR A 233 -13.06 -17.50 4.22
CA THR A 233 -14.43 -17.25 3.75
C THR A 233 -15.35 -18.38 4.17
N LYS A 234 -16.64 -18.12 4.12
CA LYS A 234 -17.68 -19.12 4.47
C LYS A 234 -18.42 -19.58 3.22
N GLN A 235 -18.81 -20.85 3.22
CA GLN A 235 -19.73 -21.36 2.20
C GLN A 235 -21.11 -20.69 2.38
N GLY A 236 -21.70 -20.23 1.28
CA GLY A 236 -23.04 -19.66 1.32
C GLY A 236 -24.08 -20.68 1.85
N ALA A 237 -24.96 -20.24 2.74
CA ALA A 237 -25.90 -21.09 3.47
C ALA A 237 -26.77 -21.99 2.56
N ASN A 238 -27.05 -21.55 1.33
CA ASN A 238 -27.90 -22.25 0.37
C ASN A 238 -27.13 -22.82 -0.83
N MET A 239 -25.80 -22.94 -0.72
CA MET A 239 -24.96 -23.44 -1.80
C MET A 239 -24.26 -24.75 -1.42
N THR A 240 -24.28 -25.72 -2.34
CA THR A 240 -23.40 -26.89 -2.22
C THR A 240 -21.97 -26.52 -2.59
N MET A 241 -20.98 -27.29 -2.12
CA MET A 241 -19.57 -27.06 -2.51
C MET A 241 -19.40 -27.08 -4.04
N LYS A 242 -20.09 -27.96 -4.75
CA LYS A 242 -20.08 -28.01 -6.23
C LYS A 242 -20.62 -26.70 -6.83
N GLY A 243 -21.70 -26.17 -6.26
CA GLY A 243 -22.28 -24.88 -6.67
C GLY A 243 -21.32 -23.72 -6.43
N THR A 244 -20.69 -23.69 -5.25
CA THR A 244 -19.68 -22.69 -4.87
C THR A 244 -18.48 -22.70 -5.82
N LEU A 245 -17.93 -23.88 -6.12
CA LEU A 245 -16.83 -24.03 -7.08
C LEU A 245 -17.24 -23.53 -8.49
N ARG A 246 -18.45 -23.87 -8.95
CA ARG A 246 -18.94 -23.39 -10.24
C ARG A 246 -19.14 -21.87 -10.26
N TYR A 247 -19.62 -21.28 -9.17
CA TYR A 247 -19.81 -19.85 -9.06
C TYR A 247 -18.48 -19.09 -9.15
N HIS A 248 -17.42 -19.60 -8.52
CA HIS A 248 -16.10 -18.97 -8.50
C HIS A 248 -15.19 -19.37 -9.68
N LYS A 249 -15.64 -20.28 -10.56
CA LYS A 249 -14.83 -20.70 -11.71
C LYS A 249 -14.48 -19.51 -12.59
N LEU A 250 -13.18 -19.36 -12.90
CA LEU A 250 -12.66 -18.42 -13.87
C LEU A 250 -12.62 -19.05 -15.27
N PRO A 251 -12.61 -18.26 -16.34
CA PRO A 251 -12.31 -18.73 -17.69
C PRO A 251 -10.97 -19.48 -17.72
N ASP A 252 -10.83 -20.36 -18.72
CA ASP A 252 -9.65 -21.21 -18.81
C ASP A 252 -8.42 -20.45 -19.37
N ALA A 253 -8.64 -19.38 -20.15
CA ALA A 253 -7.58 -18.55 -20.75
C ALA A 253 -7.91 -17.07 -20.66
N THR A 254 -6.88 -16.22 -20.77
CA THR A 254 -7.00 -14.75 -20.85
C THR A 254 -7.73 -14.34 -22.14
N ALA A 255 -8.48 -13.24 -22.06
CA ALA A 255 -9.29 -12.73 -23.17
C ALA A 255 -8.61 -11.59 -23.94
N THR A 256 -7.64 -10.89 -23.33
CA THR A 256 -6.95 -9.75 -23.95
C THR A 256 -5.90 -10.24 -24.95
N PRO A 257 -6.09 -9.97 -26.25
CA PRO A 257 -5.12 -10.38 -27.27
C PRO A 257 -3.77 -9.68 -27.08
N GLY A 258 -2.67 -10.41 -27.22
CA GLY A 258 -1.32 -9.83 -27.14
C GLY A 258 -0.86 -9.47 -25.73
N LEU A 259 -1.64 -9.82 -24.69
CA LEU A 259 -1.20 -9.64 -23.30
C LEU A 259 -0.02 -10.57 -23.00
N ARG A 260 1.09 -10.00 -22.57
CA ARG A 260 2.33 -10.73 -22.27
C ARG A 260 3.03 -10.16 -21.03
N PRO A 261 3.96 -10.90 -20.42
CA PRO A 261 4.79 -10.31 -19.36
C PRO A 261 5.50 -9.05 -19.83
N MET A 262 5.63 -8.07 -18.93
CA MET A 262 6.39 -6.84 -19.17
C MET A 262 7.87 -7.17 -19.25
N GLU A 263 8.55 -6.55 -20.21
CA GLU A 263 9.99 -6.69 -20.45
C GLU A 263 10.71 -5.33 -20.31
N PRO A 264 12.04 -5.29 -20.15
CA PRO A 264 12.78 -4.02 -20.04
C PRO A 264 12.53 -3.04 -21.19
N ALA A 265 12.28 -3.56 -22.40
CA ALA A 265 11.98 -2.72 -23.58
C ALA A 265 10.64 -1.96 -23.45
N ASP A 266 9.73 -2.40 -22.59
CA ASP A 266 8.43 -1.77 -22.38
C ASP A 266 8.48 -0.57 -21.43
N VAL A 267 9.57 -0.43 -20.67
CA VAL A 267 9.69 0.57 -19.59
C VAL A 267 9.37 1.99 -20.06
N PRO A 268 9.90 2.49 -21.18
CA PRO A 268 9.58 3.84 -21.66
C PRO A 268 8.09 4.01 -21.98
N GLY A 269 7.48 3.01 -22.63
CA GLY A 269 6.04 3.01 -22.94
C GLY A 269 5.16 2.99 -21.69
N VAL A 270 5.53 2.16 -20.71
CA VAL A 270 4.82 2.07 -19.42
C VAL A 270 4.95 3.39 -18.64
N LEU A 271 6.11 4.06 -18.68
CA LEU A 271 6.30 5.38 -18.06
C LEU A 271 5.33 6.42 -18.65
N LEU A 272 5.18 6.46 -19.95
CA LEU A 272 4.25 7.39 -20.62
C LEU A 272 2.79 7.06 -20.27
N LEU A 273 2.45 5.77 -20.26
CA LEU A 273 1.12 5.30 -19.89
C LEU A 273 0.76 5.68 -18.46
N LEU A 274 1.65 5.42 -17.49
CA LEU A 274 1.48 5.78 -16.08
C LEU A 274 1.33 7.28 -15.87
N ARG A 275 2.21 8.10 -16.46
CA ARG A 275 2.15 9.57 -16.36
C ARG A 275 0.81 10.11 -16.87
N ARG A 276 0.34 9.60 -18.00
CA ARG A 276 -0.96 9.98 -18.55
C ARG A 276 -2.11 9.57 -17.65
N HIS A 277 -2.13 8.32 -17.20
CA HIS A 277 -3.21 7.77 -16.38
C HIS A 277 -3.26 8.43 -15.00
N LEU A 278 -2.13 8.47 -14.30
CA LEU A 278 -2.05 8.96 -12.93
C LEU A 278 -2.20 10.48 -12.84
N SER A 279 -2.03 11.22 -13.93
CA SER A 279 -2.30 12.68 -13.96
C SER A 279 -3.75 13.03 -13.62
N GLY A 280 -4.67 12.08 -13.71
CA GLY A 280 -6.10 12.25 -13.41
C GLY A 280 -6.46 12.23 -11.91
N TYR A 281 -5.58 11.77 -11.03
CA TYR A 281 -5.90 11.51 -9.63
C TYR A 281 -5.40 12.60 -8.68
N GLY A 282 -6.10 12.77 -7.55
CA GLY A 282 -5.78 13.76 -6.52
C GLY A 282 -4.53 13.39 -5.73
N ILE A 283 -4.38 12.13 -5.33
CA ILE A 283 -3.14 11.59 -4.76
C ILE A 283 -2.64 10.50 -5.68
N ALA A 284 -1.43 10.66 -6.22
CA ALA A 284 -0.81 9.67 -7.10
C ALA A 284 0.72 9.84 -7.13
N PRO A 285 1.49 8.75 -7.34
CA PRO A 285 2.91 8.87 -7.52
C PRO A 285 3.23 9.57 -8.85
N VAL A 286 4.34 10.29 -8.86
CA VAL A 286 4.94 10.85 -10.06
C VAL A 286 6.17 9.99 -10.38
N PHE A 287 6.06 9.15 -11.38
CA PHE A 287 7.21 8.40 -11.90
C PHE A 287 8.09 9.37 -12.69
N GLU A 288 9.27 9.68 -12.15
CA GLU A 288 10.17 10.69 -12.72
C GLU A 288 11.07 10.11 -13.80
N SER A 289 11.41 8.82 -13.69
CA SER A 289 12.38 8.16 -14.55
C SER A 289 11.94 6.75 -14.98
N GLU A 290 12.65 6.23 -16.00
CA GLU A 290 12.55 4.84 -16.40
C GLU A 290 13.07 3.90 -15.30
N GLU A 291 14.03 4.34 -14.50
CA GLU A 291 14.55 3.58 -13.38
C GLU A 291 13.47 3.34 -12.31
N ASP A 292 12.64 4.34 -12.01
CA ASP A 292 11.49 4.18 -11.12
C ASP A 292 10.52 3.12 -11.65
N VAL A 293 10.16 3.20 -12.93
CA VAL A 293 9.26 2.22 -13.56
C VAL A 293 9.88 0.83 -13.58
N ALA A 294 11.17 0.72 -13.91
CA ALA A 294 11.88 -0.55 -13.89
C ALA A 294 11.89 -1.17 -12.48
N HIS A 295 12.12 -0.37 -11.46
CA HIS A 295 12.09 -0.86 -10.07
C HIS A 295 10.71 -1.31 -9.65
N TRP A 296 9.68 -0.46 -9.87
CA TRP A 296 8.36 -0.69 -9.32
C TRP A 296 7.46 -1.59 -10.16
N LEU A 297 7.79 -1.84 -11.45
CA LEU A 297 6.89 -2.54 -12.35
C LEU A 297 7.51 -3.66 -13.18
N LEU A 298 8.83 -3.76 -13.34
CA LEU A 298 9.39 -4.96 -13.97
C LEU A 298 9.11 -6.18 -13.12
N PRO A 299 8.66 -7.29 -13.73
CA PRO A 299 8.38 -8.53 -13.02
C PRO A 299 9.55 -8.98 -12.16
N ARG A 300 9.26 -9.43 -10.93
CA ARG A 300 10.20 -10.04 -9.99
C ARG A 300 9.61 -11.34 -9.51
N ASP A 301 10.38 -12.39 -9.62
CA ASP A 301 9.93 -13.73 -9.21
C ASP A 301 9.40 -13.68 -7.77
N GLU A 302 8.23 -14.31 -7.57
CA GLU A 302 7.53 -14.40 -6.28
C GLU A 302 7.12 -13.06 -5.61
N VAL A 303 7.46 -11.91 -6.21
CA VAL A 303 7.15 -10.59 -5.63
C VAL A 303 6.16 -9.82 -6.49
N LEU A 304 6.47 -9.61 -7.75
CA LEU A 304 5.72 -8.71 -8.64
C LEU A 304 5.45 -9.35 -9.99
N HIS A 305 4.23 -9.28 -10.41
CA HIS A 305 3.76 -9.79 -11.70
C HIS A 305 3.17 -8.64 -12.50
N SER A 306 3.78 -8.31 -13.61
CA SER A 306 3.35 -7.22 -14.51
C SER A 306 3.23 -7.73 -15.93
N PHE A 307 2.15 -7.32 -16.60
CA PHE A 307 1.83 -7.70 -17.97
C PHE A 307 1.42 -6.48 -18.73
N VAL A 308 1.79 -6.42 -19.98
CA VAL A 308 1.49 -5.33 -20.89
C VAL A 308 0.81 -5.85 -22.15
N ARG A 309 0.02 -5.00 -22.77
CA ARG A 309 -0.39 -5.10 -24.16
C ARG A 309 0.24 -3.94 -24.92
N ALA A 310 0.82 -4.25 -26.05
CA ALA A 310 1.35 -3.25 -26.98
C ALA A 310 0.64 -3.36 -28.32
N ASP A 311 0.27 -2.23 -28.91
CA ASP A 311 -0.36 -2.18 -30.21
C ASP A 311 0.66 -1.84 -31.31
N GLY A 312 0.63 -2.63 -32.39
CA GLY A 312 1.34 -2.35 -33.64
C GLY A 312 2.82 -2.70 -33.67
N ALA A 313 3.43 -2.45 -34.84
CA ALA A 313 4.83 -2.74 -35.11
C ALA A 313 5.82 -1.84 -34.34
N ASP A 314 5.35 -0.69 -33.87
CA ASP A 314 6.15 0.29 -33.12
C ASP A 314 6.07 0.09 -31.60
N GLY A 315 5.22 -0.85 -31.13
CA GLY A 315 5.27 -1.35 -29.76
C GLY A 315 4.80 -0.37 -28.65
N ASP A 316 3.95 0.58 -28.97
CA ASP A 316 3.37 1.47 -27.94
C ASP A 316 2.56 0.66 -26.93
N VAL A 317 2.96 0.75 -25.66
CA VAL A 317 2.24 0.11 -24.56
C VAL A 317 0.91 0.82 -24.33
N THR A 318 -0.19 0.08 -24.49
CA THR A 318 -1.55 0.60 -24.37
C THR A 318 -2.24 0.20 -23.07
N ASP A 319 -1.99 -0.99 -22.58
CA ASP A 319 -2.63 -1.51 -21.38
C ASP A 319 -1.58 -2.14 -20.46
N LEU A 320 -1.78 -1.97 -19.17
CA LEU A 320 -0.91 -2.52 -18.12
C LEU A 320 -1.78 -3.19 -17.06
N ILE A 321 -1.39 -4.37 -16.62
CA ILE A 321 -1.93 -5.00 -15.43
C ILE A 321 -0.80 -5.48 -14.54
N SER A 322 -0.90 -5.21 -13.26
CA SER A 322 0.08 -5.68 -12.28
C SER A 322 -0.56 -6.06 -10.96
N PHE A 323 0.06 -7.00 -10.29
CA PHE A 323 -0.27 -7.41 -8.92
C PHE A 323 0.98 -7.91 -8.22
N TYR A 324 1.06 -7.68 -6.92
CA TYR A 324 2.16 -8.19 -6.11
C TYR A 324 1.72 -9.33 -5.21
N SER A 325 2.69 -10.14 -4.81
CA SER A 325 2.52 -11.30 -3.95
C SER A 325 2.78 -10.89 -2.49
N LEU A 326 1.77 -11.05 -1.64
CA LEU A 326 1.94 -10.88 -0.20
C LEU A 326 1.25 -12.04 0.51
N PRO A 327 1.98 -13.15 0.75
CA PRO A 327 1.43 -14.30 1.46
C PRO A 327 1.12 -13.96 2.91
N SER A 328 0.19 -14.72 3.48
CA SER A 328 -0.09 -14.70 4.91
C SER A 328 0.18 -16.07 5.52
N SER A 329 0.79 -16.10 6.70
CA SER A 329 0.86 -17.30 7.51
C SER A 329 -0.51 -17.63 8.06
N VAL A 330 -0.93 -18.88 7.94
CA VAL A 330 -2.18 -19.40 8.54
C VAL A 330 -1.85 -19.91 9.93
N LEU A 331 -2.36 -19.21 10.94
CA LEU A 331 -2.11 -19.54 12.33
C LEU A 331 -3.05 -20.67 12.78
N HIS A 332 -2.51 -21.62 13.54
CA HIS A 332 -3.29 -22.69 14.19
C HIS A 332 -4.02 -23.68 13.27
N HIS A 333 -3.74 -23.71 11.94
CA HIS A 333 -4.35 -24.69 11.05
C HIS A 333 -3.47 -25.92 10.84
N PRO A 334 -4.04 -27.17 10.93
CA PRO A 334 -3.22 -28.39 10.93
C PRO A 334 -2.59 -28.70 9.55
N LYS A 335 -3.25 -28.33 8.45
CA LYS A 335 -2.84 -28.69 7.10
C LYS A 335 -2.21 -27.55 6.31
N HIS A 336 -2.76 -26.36 6.41
CA HIS A 336 -2.35 -25.20 5.62
C HIS A 336 -1.50 -24.28 6.49
N LYS A 337 -0.33 -23.92 6.00
CA LYS A 337 0.61 -23.02 6.70
C LYS A 337 0.58 -21.62 6.11
N ASP A 338 0.33 -21.51 4.81
CA ASP A 338 0.39 -20.27 4.07
C ASP A 338 -0.89 -20.07 3.28
N LEU A 339 -1.26 -18.82 3.08
CA LEU A 339 -2.29 -18.34 2.18
C LEU A 339 -1.61 -17.47 1.14
N MET A 340 -1.64 -17.89 -0.13
CA MET A 340 -1.06 -17.14 -1.24
C MET A 340 -2.05 -16.07 -1.69
N ALA A 341 -1.73 -14.82 -1.41
CA ALA A 341 -2.56 -13.69 -1.75
C ALA A 341 -1.87 -12.77 -2.77
N ALA A 342 -2.56 -12.49 -3.87
CA ALA A 342 -2.20 -11.46 -4.83
C ALA A 342 -2.91 -10.15 -4.46
N TYR A 343 -2.24 -9.03 -4.65
CA TYR A 343 -2.81 -7.69 -4.44
C TYR A 343 -2.72 -6.89 -5.73
N ALA A 344 -3.87 -6.37 -6.19
CA ALA A 344 -3.91 -5.48 -7.34
C ALA A 344 -2.96 -4.30 -7.12
N TYR A 345 -2.12 -4.03 -8.12
CA TYR A 345 -1.20 -2.91 -8.09
C TYR A 345 -1.65 -1.84 -9.07
N TYR A 346 -0.96 -1.57 -10.16
CA TYR A 346 -1.42 -0.63 -11.18
C TYR A 346 -2.07 -1.36 -12.34
N ASN A 347 -3.32 -0.99 -12.63
CA ASN A 347 -4.13 -1.58 -13.70
C ASN A 347 -4.67 -0.47 -14.59
N ILE A 348 -4.17 -0.38 -15.81
CA ILE A 348 -4.50 0.68 -16.77
C ILE A 348 -5.05 0.04 -18.04
N ALA A 349 -6.31 0.31 -18.33
CA ALA A 349 -7.03 -0.19 -19.49
C ALA A 349 -7.36 0.98 -20.40
N ALA A 350 -6.57 1.17 -21.47
CA ALA A 350 -6.80 2.23 -22.43
C ALA A 350 -7.49 1.73 -23.71
N THR A 351 -7.29 0.47 -24.08
CA THR A 351 -7.80 -0.09 -25.33
C THR A 351 -8.75 -1.27 -25.14
N VAL A 352 -8.81 -1.85 -23.93
CA VAL A 352 -9.74 -2.93 -23.57
C VAL A 352 -10.59 -2.50 -22.36
N PRO A 353 -11.74 -3.13 -22.11
CA PRO A 353 -12.49 -2.87 -20.89
C PRO A 353 -11.68 -3.27 -19.64
N LEU A 354 -11.69 -2.43 -18.60
CA LEU A 354 -10.98 -2.73 -17.34
C LEU A 354 -11.44 -4.05 -16.70
N ALA A 355 -12.74 -4.37 -16.78
CA ALA A 355 -13.26 -5.66 -16.32
C ALA A 355 -12.59 -6.86 -16.99
N GLN A 356 -12.32 -6.77 -18.31
CA GLN A 356 -11.65 -7.83 -19.06
C GLN A 356 -10.21 -7.96 -18.58
N LEU A 357 -9.49 -6.83 -18.44
CA LEU A 357 -8.11 -6.81 -18.01
C LEU A 357 -7.95 -7.34 -16.57
N LEU A 358 -8.83 -6.93 -15.64
CA LEU A 358 -8.86 -7.46 -14.27
C LEU A 358 -9.22 -8.95 -14.23
N GLN A 359 -10.13 -9.43 -15.11
CA GLN A 359 -10.42 -10.85 -15.22
C GLN A 359 -9.18 -11.63 -15.68
N ASP A 360 -8.41 -11.09 -16.60
CA ASP A 360 -7.15 -11.69 -17.03
C ASP A 360 -6.13 -11.73 -15.89
N ALA A 361 -6.05 -10.70 -15.04
CA ALA A 361 -5.24 -10.75 -13.83
C ALA A 361 -5.62 -11.90 -12.90
N LEU A 362 -6.94 -12.14 -12.71
CA LEU A 362 -7.42 -13.25 -11.89
C LEU A 362 -7.02 -14.62 -12.48
N ILE A 363 -7.06 -14.75 -13.81
CA ILE A 363 -6.62 -15.96 -14.50
C ILE A 363 -5.12 -16.18 -14.32
N LEU A 364 -4.33 -15.12 -14.54
CA LEU A 364 -2.88 -15.14 -14.39
C LEU A 364 -2.44 -15.42 -12.95
N ALA A 365 -3.18 -14.92 -11.96
CA ALA A 365 -2.95 -15.22 -10.55
C ALA A 365 -3.31 -16.68 -10.22
N ARG A 366 -4.46 -17.19 -10.73
CA ARG A 366 -4.83 -18.60 -10.59
C ARG A 366 -3.73 -19.53 -11.13
N ASP A 367 -3.23 -19.23 -12.32
CA ASP A 367 -2.24 -20.08 -13.01
C ASP A 367 -0.87 -20.06 -12.31
N ARG A 368 -0.64 -19.08 -11.42
CA ARG A 368 0.51 -18.96 -10.52
C ARG A 368 0.26 -19.51 -9.11
N GLY A 369 -0.90 -20.13 -8.89
CA GLY A 369 -1.21 -20.79 -7.62
C GLY A 369 -1.66 -19.88 -6.50
N PHE A 370 -2.10 -18.66 -6.78
CA PHE A 370 -2.69 -17.78 -5.76
C PHE A 370 -4.05 -18.33 -5.30
N ASP A 371 -4.32 -18.17 -4.01
CA ASP A 371 -5.57 -18.61 -3.38
C ASP A 371 -6.64 -17.51 -3.40
N VAL A 372 -6.23 -16.27 -3.26
CA VAL A 372 -7.10 -15.07 -3.21
C VAL A 372 -6.44 -13.91 -3.96
N PHE A 373 -7.28 -13.08 -4.57
CA PHE A 373 -6.86 -11.82 -5.18
C PHE A 373 -7.55 -10.66 -4.46
N ASN A 374 -6.76 -9.76 -3.91
CA ASN A 374 -7.22 -8.60 -3.15
C ASN A 374 -7.11 -7.34 -3.99
N ALA A 375 -8.07 -6.44 -3.85
CA ALA A 375 -8.04 -5.13 -4.48
C ALA A 375 -8.64 -4.08 -3.54
N LEU A 376 -8.16 -2.85 -3.62
CA LEU A 376 -8.83 -1.69 -3.07
C LEU A 376 -9.77 -1.10 -4.13
N ASP A 377 -10.83 -0.44 -3.68
CA ASP A 377 -11.80 0.26 -4.53
C ASP A 377 -11.29 1.60 -5.09
N LEU A 378 -9.98 1.81 -5.02
CA LEU A 378 -9.31 3.00 -5.53
C LEU A 378 -9.30 3.06 -7.08
N MET A 379 -8.99 4.23 -7.61
CA MET A 379 -8.97 4.50 -9.06
C MET A 379 -10.32 4.11 -9.70
N GLN A 380 -10.30 3.29 -10.72
CA GLN A 380 -11.50 2.83 -11.44
C GLN A 380 -11.98 1.45 -10.98
N ASN A 381 -11.35 0.85 -9.99
CA ASN A 381 -11.62 -0.53 -9.57
C ASN A 381 -13.06 -0.72 -9.08
N ALA A 382 -13.61 0.22 -8.31
CA ALA A 382 -14.93 0.07 -7.66
C ALA A 382 -16.05 -0.34 -8.61
N GLY A 383 -16.04 0.18 -9.85
CA GLY A 383 -17.03 -0.15 -10.88
C GLY A 383 -17.00 -1.62 -11.33
N GLU A 384 -15.83 -2.26 -11.23
CA GLU A 384 -15.59 -3.57 -11.84
C GLU A 384 -15.61 -4.73 -10.83
N LEU A 385 -15.27 -4.46 -9.55
CA LEU A 385 -15.06 -5.51 -8.56
C LEU A 385 -16.26 -6.40 -8.35
N LYS A 386 -17.46 -5.82 -8.28
CA LYS A 386 -18.71 -6.56 -8.03
C LYS A 386 -19.06 -7.52 -9.18
N GLN A 387 -18.95 -7.08 -10.44
CA GLN A 387 -19.24 -7.94 -11.60
C GLN A 387 -18.22 -9.06 -11.75
N LEU A 388 -16.99 -8.86 -11.30
CA LEU A 388 -15.93 -9.87 -11.24
C LEU A 388 -16.06 -10.79 -10.02
N LYS A 389 -17.14 -10.67 -9.24
CA LYS A 389 -17.44 -11.49 -8.05
C LYS A 389 -16.44 -11.34 -6.93
N PHE A 390 -15.87 -10.16 -6.76
CA PHE A 390 -15.21 -9.82 -5.52
C PHE A 390 -16.27 -9.67 -4.41
N GLY A 391 -15.97 -10.15 -3.24
CA GLY A 391 -16.71 -9.85 -2.01
C GLY A 391 -16.09 -8.65 -1.31
N ILE A 392 -16.93 -7.87 -0.64
CA ILE A 392 -16.45 -6.77 0.23
C ILE A 392 -15.72 -7.39 1.42
N GLY A 393 -14.53 -6.90 1.71
CA GLY A 393 -13.79 -7.23 2.93
C GLY A 393 -14.27 -6.41 4.12
N ASP A 394 -13.82 -6.77 5.32
CA ASP A 394 -14.17 -6.04 6.55
C ASP A 394 -13.23 -4.84 6.78
N GLY A 395 -12.04 -4.83 6.16
CA GLY A 395 -11.01 -3.82 6.34
C GLY A 395 -11.09 -2.65 5.37
N CYS A 396 -10.81 -1.46 5.87
CA CYS A 396 -10.53 -0.27 5.07
C CYS A 396 -9.08 0.15 5.25
N LEU A 397 -8.48 0.68 4.20
CA LEU A 397 -7.17 1.32 4.26
C LEU A 397 -7.37 2.84 4.32
N GLN A 398 -6.89 3.45 5.40
CA GLN A 398 -6.94 4.89 5.61
C GLN A 398 -5.65 5.51 5.10
N TYR A 399 -5.74 6.54 4.24
CA TYR A 399 -4.61 7.28 3.70
C TYR A 399 -4.38 8.57 4.49
N TYR A 400 -3.13 8.89 4.75
CA TYR A 400 -2.71 10.07 5.51
C TYR A 400 -1.59 10.81 4.81
N LEU A 401 -1.61 12.13 4.97
CA LEU A 401 -0.50 13.02 4.62
C LEU A 401 -0.01 13.71 5.89
N TYR A 402 1.30 13.71 6.10
CA TYR A 402 1.96 14.47 7.15
C TYR A 402 2.45 15.79 6.59
N ASN A 403 2.22 16.87 7.32
CA ASN A 403 2.58 18.24 6.94
C ASN A 403 2.08 18.66 5.55
N TRP A 404 0.91 18.14 5.15
CA TRP A 404 0.25 18.54 3.91
C TRP A 404 -1.27 18.55 4.07
N LYS A 405 -1.89 19.66 3.69
CA LYS A 405 -3.34 19.83 3.76
C LYS A 405 -3.97 19.72 2.37
N LEU A 406 -5.04 18.97 2.28
CA LEU A 406 -5.96 18.99 1.15
C LEU A 406 -7.19 19.84 1.47
N ALA A 407 -7.83 20.40 0.45
CA ALA A 407 -9.04 21.22 0.61
C ALA A 407 -10.22 20.41 1.16
N ARG A 408 -10.27 19.10 0.83
CA ARG A 408 -11.30 18.15 1.28
C ARG A 408 -10.74 16.73 1.35
N LYS A 409 -11.50 15.85 1.94
CA LYS A 409 -11.27 14.41 1.83
C LYS A 409 -11.52 13.96 0.38
N LEU A 410 -10.70 13.02 -0.09
CA LEU A 410 -10.83 12.41 -1.42
C LEU A 410 -11.71 11.16 -1.35
N GLU A 411 -12.43 10.93 -2.45
CA GLU A 411 -13.11 9.65 -2.68
C GLU A 411 -12.08 8.59 -3.14
N PRO A 412 -12.34 7.29 -2.95
CA PRO A 412 -11.45 6.23 -3.41
C PRO A 412 -11.09 6.34 -4.90
N SER A 413 -12.04 6.75 -5.74
CA SER A 413 -11.83 6.95 -7.18
C SER A 413 -10.88 8.10 -7.52
N GLU A 414 -10.53 8.95 -6.57
CA GLU A 414 -9.57 10.05 -6.73
C GLU A 414 -8.16 9.68 -6.22
N VAL A 415 -8.00 8.48 -5.67
CA VAL A 415 -6.72 7.96 -5.16
C VAL A 415 -6.07 7.08 -6.21
N GLY A 416 -4.92 7.51 -6.71
CA GLY A 416 -4.07 6.76 -7.66
C GLY A 416 -2.80 6.20 -7.02
N LEU A 417 -2.66 6.29 -5.70
CA LEU A 417 -1.52 5.77 -4.94
C LEU A 417 -1.85 4.39 -4.36
N VAL A 418 -1.07 3.38 -4.76
CA VAL A 418 -1.10 2.05 -4.13
C VAL A 418 0.10 1.93 -3.20
N MET A 419 -0.15 1.80 -1.91
CA MET A 419 0.89 1.57 -0.90
C MET A 419 1.03 0.08 -0.58
N LEU A 420 2.27 -0.34 -0.26
CA LEU A 420 2.63 -1.75 0.00
C LEU A 420 2.40 -2.16 1.46
#